data_353eab7ed5e8a63cda3bfb4aa5038c65
#
_entry.id   353eab7ed5e8a63cda3bfb4aa5038c65
#
_cell.length_a   1.000
_cell.length_b   1.000
_cell.length_c   1.000
_cell.angle_alpha   90.00
_cell.angle_beta   90.00
_cell.angle_gamma   90.00
#
_symmetry.space_group_name_H-M   'P 1'
#
loop_
_entity.id
_entity.type
_entity.pdbx_description
1 polymer ?
#
loop_
_entity_poly.entity_id
_entity_poly.type
_entity_poly.pdbx_seq_one_letter_code
_entity_poly.pdbx_strand_id
1 'polypeptide(L)'
;MSEIKNNACGLKAHSEKAKEEANKFTEELADKLAIERGVRVRPNETISEVDERGVFVRQPNSFITPFGEKDGELKAEANRFKIFWAHGCHWSNRPVIVRDILGLEDVIDDLATAGIGKYGHGFVDQKDYKDPSTGAYFLSELYENAKPGFEGRATTPTLVDIKEKKAVNNDYHRLTNYIEVQFRKFQKTDIDLYPKAYRKEIDEFNDWLFPTINNGHYRMHFCLSWVAYDEAYNDFFDALDKIEERLETNRFLFGDYITDSDIRLYVTLVRWETSYYHNVGPIKKRITEYKNIWGYVKDLFSIPQFKKYTFFEFPKNEFKGNRGFSGSFSERIASQVPYEELWKADGTRKLISSDPENVYLHTDVTPGEYQSEISFSKWNLPAWEDRQPRNVSISVDPSINPLKGLLKNKFEKKEISHE
;
A
#
# COMPACT_ATOMS: atom_id res chain seq x y z
N MET A 1 -7.16 41.04 22.29
CA MET A 1 -7.96 39.94 21.73
C MET A 1 -7.76 39.99 20.23
N SER A 2 -6.79 39.26 19.72
CA SER A 2 -6.51 39.11 18.30
C SER A 2 -6.92 37.72 17.88
N GLU A 3 -7.88 37.67 16.97
CA GLU A 3 -8.35 36.44 16.33
C GLU A 3 -7.19 35.71 15.66
N ILE A 4 -6.83 34.56 16.20
CA ILE A 4 -5.99 33.59 15.50
C ILE A 4 -6.88 32.97 14.42
N LYS A 5 -6.79 33.50 13.20
CA LYS A 5 -7.36 32.85 12.01
C LYS A 5 -6.67 31.51 11.83
N ASN A 6 -7.36 30.45 12.14
CA ASN A 6 -7.00 29.09 11.79
C ASN A 6 -6.84 28.96 10.27
N ASN A 7 -5.61 29.05 9.82
CA ASN A 7 -5.19 28.53 8.52
C ASN A 7 -5.08 26.99 8.61
N ALA A 8 -6.20 26.35 8.85
CA ALA A 8 -6.38 24.93 8.50
C ALA A 8 -6.59 24.91 6.98
N CYS A 9 -5.45 24.99 6.37
CA CYS A 9 -5.18 25.28 5.00
C CYS A 9 -5.77 24.25 4.04
N GLY A 10 -5.97 24.71 2.81
CA GLY A 10 -5.91 24.02 1.52
C GLY A 10 -6.54 22.62 1.35
N LEU A 11 -6.30 21.73 2.28
CA LEU A 11 -6.82 20.36 2.29
C LEU A 11 -8.36 20.27 2.44
N LYS A 12 -8.99 21.16 3.21
CA LYS A 12 -10.47 21.19 3.30
C LYS A 12 -11.11 21.70 2.03
N ALA A 13 -10.54 22.75 1.44
CA ALA A 13 -11.06 23.31 0.17
C ALA A 13 -10.85 22.35 -1.00
N HIS A 14 -9.71 21.60 -1.03
CA HIS A 14 -9.48 20.55 -1.99
C HIS A 14 -10.45 19.37 -1.80
N SER A 15 -10.75 18.97 -0.57
CA SER A 15 -11.66 17.84 -0.31
C SER A 15 -13.12 18.14 -0.68
N GLU A 16 -13.59 19.37 -0.45
CA GLU A 16 -14.96 19.76 -0.80
C GLU A 16 -15.10 19.95 -2.32
N LYS A 17 -14.13 20.58 -2.96
CA LYS A 17 -14.10 20.73 -4.40
C LYS A 17 -13.93 19.40 -5.13
N ALA A 18 -13.08 18.51 -4.62
CA ALA A 18 -12.92 17.15 -5.12
C ALA A 18 -14.20 16.32 -4.93
N LYS A 19 -14.91 16.49 -3.82
CA LYS A 19 -16.24 15.86 -3.62
C LYS A 19 -17.28 16.39 -4.59
N GLU A 20 -17.27 17.69 -4.87
CA GLU A 20 -18.19 18.31 -5.82
C GLU A 20 -17.90 17.88 -7.26
N GLU A 21 -16.64 17.71 -7.62
CA GLU A 21 -16.19 17.22 -8.93
C GLU A 21 -16.32 15.71 -9.06
N ALA A 22 -16.03 14.92 -8.03
CA ALA A 22 -16.29 13.48 -7.99
C ALA A 22 -17.80 13.16 -8.07
N ASN A 23 -18.66 14.01 -7.50
CA ASN A 23 -20.11 13.90 -7.68
C ASN A 23 -20.59 14.24 -9.11
N LYS A 24 -19.74 14.88 -9.92
CA LYS A 24 -20.03 15.14 -11.35
C LYS A 24 -19.52 14.02 -12.25
N PHE A 25 -18.59 13.20 -11.76
CA PHE A 25 -18.09 12.03 -12.48
C PHE A 25 -19.05 10.87 -12.30
N THR A 26 -20.03 10.79 -13.18
CA THR A 26 -21.04 9.72 -13.16
C THR A 26 -20.52 8.47 -13.86
N GLU A 27 -21.13 7.31 -13.56
CA GLU A 27 -20.85 6.06 -14.28
C GLU A 27 -21.09 6.21 -15.78
N GLU A 28 -22.11 6.98 -16.18
CA GLU A 28 -22.43 7.30 -17.57
C GLU A 28 -21.30 8.09 -18.25
N LEU A 29 -20.71 9.06 -17.56
CA LEU A 29 -19.54 9.79 -18.07
C LEU A 29 -18.34 8.87 -18.21
N ALA A 30 -18.09 8.00 -17.23
CA ALA A 30 -17.03 7.01 -17.31
C ALA A 30 -17.21 6.08 -18.52
N ASP A 31 -18.42 5.60 -18.77
CA ASP A 31 -18.76 4.76 -19.93
C ASP A 31 -18.49 5.50 -21.25
N LYS A 32 -18.92 6.76 -21.35
CA LYS A 32 -18.67 7.58 -22.53
C LYS A 32 -17.17 7.77 -22.80
N LEU A 33 -16.41 8.17 -21.79
CA LEU A 33 -14.96 8.36 -21.92
C LEU A 33 -14.22 7.07 -22.27
N ALA A 34 -14.63 5.95 -21.66
CA ALA A 34 -14.05 4.65 -21.94
C ALA A 34 -14.30 4.20 -23.39
N ILE A 35 -15.50 4.41 -23.91
CA ILE A 35 -15.83 4.13 -25.31
C ILE A 35 -15.00 5.01 -26.26
N GLU A 36 -14.93 6.32 -26.01
CA GLU A 36 -14.14 7.26 -26.83
C GLU A 36 -12.64 6.89 -26.88
N ARG A 37 -12.13 6.32 -25.79
CA ARG A 37 -10.69 5.96 -25.65
C ARG A 37 -10.40 4.48 -25.97
N GLY A 38 -11.41 3.68 -26.26
CA GLY A 38 -11.27 2.24 -26.47
C GLY A 38 -10.82 1.48 -25.21
N VAL A 39 -11.10 2.02 -24.03
CA VAL A 39 -10.74 1.40 -22.76
C VAL A 39 -11.64 0.21 -22.47
N ARG A 40 -11.03 -0.92 -22.18
CA ARG A 40 -11.77 -2.13 -21.82
C ARG A 40 -12.33 -2.04 -20.41
N VAL A 41 -13.45 -2.66 -20.19
CA VAL A 41 -13.99 -2.91 -18.84
C VAL A 41 -12.96 -3.73 -18.07
N ARG A 42 -12.74 -3.38 -16.83
CA ARG A 42 -11.84 -4.12 -15.93
C ARG A 42 -12.24 -5.58 -15.87
N PRO A 43 -11.35 -6.52 -16.15
CA PRO A 43 -11.67 -7.95 -16.14
C PRO A 43 -11.75 -8.48 -14.69
N ASN A 44 -12.69 -7.97 -13.91
CA ASN A 44 -12.91 -8.46 -12.53
C ASN A 44 -13.45 -9.89 -12.49
N GLU A 45 -13.96 -10.38 -13.61
CA GLU A 45 -14.66 -11.66 -13.67
C GLU A 45 -13.84 -12.79 -14.33
N THR A 46 -12.70 -12.45 -14.97
CA THR A 46 -11.96 -13.42 -15.79
C THR A 46 -10.69 -13.98 -15.16
N ILE A 47 -10.15 -13.33 -14.13
CA ILE A 47 -8.95 -13.81 -13.43
C ILE A 47 -9.35 -14.14 -12.00
N SER A 48 -9.41 -15.43 -11.68
CA SER A 48 -9.53 -15.88 -10.30
C SER A 48 -8.22 -15.58 -9.58
N GLU A 49 -8.28 -14.76 -8.53
CA GLU A 49 -7.16 -14.57 -7.61
C GLU A 49 -7.25 -15.55 -6.41
N VAL A 50 -7.88 -16.70 -6.61
CA VAL A 50 -8.03 -17.74 -5.59
C VAL A 50 -7.67 -19.09 -6.20
N ASP A 51 -6.76 -19.82 -5.54
CA ASP A 51 -6.33 -21.15 -5.96
C ASP A 51 -7.36 -22.23 -5.58
N GLU A 52 -7.09 -23.49 -5.95
CA GLU A 52 -7.95 -24.65 -5.69
C GLU A 52 -8.18 -24.93 -4.19
N ARG A 53 -7.30 -24.44 -3.32
CA ARG A 53 -7.44 -24.56 -1.86
C ARG A 53 -8.25 -23.41 -1.26
N GLY A 54 -8.67 -22.45 -2.08
CA GLY A 54 -9.36 -21.24 -1.63
C GLY A 54 -8.41 -20.16 -1.08
N VAL A 55 -7.11 -20.27 -1.33
CA VAL A 55 -6.11 -19.28 -0.93
C VAL A 55 -6.12 -18.11 -1.90
N PHE A 56 -6.13 -16.90 -1.37
CA PHE A 56 -5.99 -15.69 -2.20
C PHE A 56 -4.56 -15.59 -2.76
N VAL A 57 -4.46 -15.64 -4.07
CA VAL A 57 -3.23 -15.48 -4.85
C VAL A 57 -3.33 -14.22 -5.69
N ARG A 58 -2.54 -13.22 -5.32
CA ARG A 58 -2.58 -11.93 -6.00
C ARG A 58 -2.02 -12.03 -7.42
N GLN A 59 -2.63 -11.30 -8.38
CA GLN A 59 -2.07 -11.24 -9.74
C GLN A 59 -0.60 -10.77 -9.69
N PRO A 60 0.28 -11.33 -10.53
CA PRO A 60 1.68 -10.92 -10.59
C PRO A 60 1.84 -9.49 -11.10
N ASN A 61 2.93 -8.84 -10.70
CA ASN A 61 3.32 -7.56 -11.27
C ASN A 61 3.70 -7.74 -12.74
N SER A 62 3.15 -6.93 -13.62
CA SER A 62 3.37 -7.08 -15.07
C SER A 62 4.50 -6.21 -15.59
N PHE A 63 4.84 -5.14 -14.88
CA PHE A 63 5.88 -4.19 -15.24
C PHE A 63 6.91 -4.15 -14.12
N ILE A 64 7.98 -4.91 -14.30
CA ILE A 64 9.02 -5.11 -13.28
C ILE A 64 10.42 -4.74 -13.83
N THR A 65 10.48 -3.93 -14.88
CA THR A 65 11.76 -3.50 -15.44
C THR A 65 12.58 -2.81 -14.36
N PRO A 66 13.79 -3.30 -14.05
CA PRO A 66 14.63 -2.71 -13.03
C PRO A 66 15.16 -1.34 -13.45
N PHE A 67 15.52 -0.53 -12.47
CA PHE A 67 16.33 0.66 -12.69
C PHE A 67 17.81 0.32 -12.60
N GLY A 68 18.62 0.88 -13.50
CA GLY A 68 20.06 0.68 -13.55
C GLY A 68 20.69 1.25 -14.81
N GLU A 69 21.93 0.90 -15.06
CA GLU A 69 22.73 1.43 -16.19
C GLU A 69 22.94 0.41 -17.33
N LYS A 70 22.41 -0.81 -17.19
CA LYS A 70 22.54 -1.85 -18.20
C LYS A 70 21.50 -1.72 -19.29
N ASP A 71 21.77 -2.33 -20.45
CA ASP A 71 20.81 -2.42 -21.53
C ASP A 71 19.53 -3.13 -21.06
N GLY A 72 18.38 -2.52 -21.36
CA GLY A 72 17.07 -2.99 -20.95
C GLY A 72 16.64 -2.54 -19.55
N GLU A 73 17.49 -1.88 -18.78
CA GLU A 73 17.13 -1.26 -17.52
C GLU A 73 16.63 0.19 -17.71
N LEU A 74 15.76 0.65 -16.80
CA LEU A 74 15.30 2.03 -16.79
C LEU A 74 16.39 2.91 -16.16
N LYS A 75 16.72 4.02 -16.82
CA LYS A 75 17.65 5.00 -16.25
C LYS A 75 16.91 6.00 -15.39
N ALA A 76 17.44 6.25 -14.18
CA ALA A 76 16.92 7.30 -13.31
C ALA A 76 17.20 8.68 -13.95
N GLU A 77 16.13 9.36 -14.31
CA GLU A 77 16.15 10.71 -14.90
C GLU A 77 15.17 11.62 -14.13
N ALA A 78 15.59 12.84 -13.86
CA ALA A 78 14.73 13.83 -13.24
C ALA A 78 13.59 14.25 -14.19
N ASN A 79 12.40 14.44 -13.63
CA ASN A 79 11.21 14.92 -14.35
C ASN A 79 10.75 14.01 -15.53
N ARG A 80 11.11 12.74 -15.48
CA ARG A 80 10.68 11.75 -16.47
C ARG A 80 9.59 10.83 -15.96
N PHE A 81 9.54 10.61 -14.66
CA PHE A 81 8.65 9.62 -14.06
C PHE A 81 7.62 10.26 -13.14
N LYS A 82 6.46 9.62 -13.06
CA LYS A 82 5.36 9.98 -12.17
C LYS A 82 4.83 8.75 -11.46
N ILE A 83 4.62 8.85 -10.16
CA ILE A 83 3.98 7.81 -9.35
C ILE A 83 2.47 8.05 -9.34
N PHE A 84 1.70 7.10 -9.86
CA PHE A 84 0.26 7.07 -9.63
C PHE A 84 -0.05 6.24 -8.40
N TRP A 85 -0.83 6.84 -7.50
CA TRP A 85 -1.16 6.27 -6.21
C TRP A 85 -2.63 6.51 -5.85
N ALA A 86 -3.13 5.98 -4.74
CA ALA A 86 -4.49 6.20 -4.29
C ALA A 86 -4.54 6.34 -2.76
N HIS A 87 -5.38 7.25 -2.27
CA HIS A 87 -5.50 7.55 -0.84
C HIS A 87 -5.80 6.30 0.01
N GLY A 88 -6.67 5.42 -0.48
CA GLY A 88 -7.05 4.18 0.19
C GLY A 88 -6.09 3.01 0.01
N CYS A 89 -5.10 3.12 -0.87
CA CYS A 89 -4.18 2.04 -1.15
C CYS A 89 -2.89 2.18 -0.34
N HIS A 90 -2.77 1.45 0.75
CA HIS A 90 -1.56 1.49 1.58
C HIS A 90 -0.29 1.10 0.81
N TRP A 91 -0.39 0.20 -0.17
CA TRP A 91 0.72 -0.15 -1.06
C TRP A 91 1.29 1.05 -1.79
N SER A 92 0.41 1.95 -2.22
CA SER A 92 0.79 3.12 -3.01
C SER A 92 1.16 4.34 -2.15
N ASN A 93 0.80 4.37 -0.87
CA ASN A 93 1.27 5.41 0.05
C ASN A 93 2.78 5.27 0.33
N ARG A 94 3.33 4.06 0.28
CA ARG A 94 4.74 3.79 0.56
C ARG A 94 5.71 4.54 -0.37
N PRO A 95 5.63 4.43 -1.72
CA PRO A 95 6.57 5.11 -2.60
C PRO A 95 6.49 6.63 -2.53
N VAL A 96 5.34 7.21 -2.24
CA VAL A 96 5.24 8.68 -2.07
C VAL A 96 5.79 9.15 -0.72
N ILE A 97 5.70 8.34 0.34
CA ILE A 97 6.38 8.61 1.62
C ILE A 97 7.90 8.58 1.41
N VAL A 98 8.42 7.52 0.77
CA VAL A 98 9.86 7.39 0.46
C VAL A 98 10.34 8.57 -0.36
N ARG A 99 9.63 8.93 -1.44
CA ARG A 99 9.97 10.08 -2.27
C ARG A 99 10.12 11.38 -1.47
N ASP A 100 9.15 11.65 -0.61
CA ASP A 100 9.11 12.90 0.18
C ASP A 100 10.19 12.90 1.32
N ILE A 101 10.48 11.75 1.93
CA ILE A 101 11.58 11.66 2.92
C ILE A 101 12.92 11.95 2.26
N LEU A 102 13.12 11.47 1.04
CA LEU A 102 14.36 11.62 0.30
C LEU A 102 14.49 12.98 -0.43
N GLY A 103 13.47 13.83 -0.37
CA GLY A 103 13.46 15.14 -1.03
C GLY A 103 13.47 15.04 -2.55
N LEU A 104 12.72 14.07 -3.11
CA LEU A 104 12.64 13.79 -4.54
C LEU A 104 11.38 14.35 -5.21
N GLU A 105 10.64 15.26 -4.57
CA GLU A 105 9.36 15.79 -5.08
C GLU A 105 9.52 16.55 -6.40
N ASP A 106 10.65 17.24 -6.60
CA ASP A 106 10.96 17.93 -7.86
C ASP A 106 11.59 16.99 -8.92
N VAL A 107 11.79 15.71 -8.60
CA VAL A 107 12.47 14.74 -9.46
C VAL A 107 11.49 13.70 -10.01
N ILE A 108 10.62 13.21 -9.14
CA ILE A 108 9.57 12.24 -9.44
C ILE A 108 8.24 12.89 -9.08
N ASP A 109 7.42 13.19 -10.08
CA ASP A 109 6.07 13.72 -9.87
C ASP A 109 5.14 12.63 -9.31
N ASP A 110 4.01 13.03 -8.73
CA ASP A 110 2.99 12.11 -8.28
C ASP A 110 1.58 12.61 -8.58
N LEU A 111 0.64 11.68 -8.63
CA LEU A 111 -0.77 12.00 -8.76
C LEU A 111 -1.64 10.93 -8.10
N ALA A 112 -2.55 11.40 -7.24
CA ALA A 112 -3.57 10.52 -6.68
C ALA A 112 -4.62 10.15 -7.72
N THR A 113 -5.02 8.88 -7.73
CA THR A 113 -6.11 8.35 -8.54
C THR A 113 -7.30 7.98 -7.67
N ALA A 114 -8.49 7.95 -8.23
CA ALA A 114 -9.69 7.43 -7.59
C ALA A 114 -10.17 6.15 -8.26
N GLY A 115 -10.85 5.29 -7.50
CA GLY A 115 -11.54 4.12 -8.04
C GLY A 115 -12.79 4.54 -8.80
N ILE A 116 -12.94 4.09 -10.04
CA ILE A 116 -14.06 4.39 -10.93
C ILE A 116 -14.79 3.13 -11.40
N GLY A 117 -15.15 2.30 -10.45
CA GLY A 117 -15.93 1.08 -10.69
C GLY A 117 -15.24 0.08 -11.62
N LYS A 118 -15.94 -0.34 -12.66
CA LYS A 118 -15.48 -1.36 -13.63
C LYS A 118 -14.26 -0.96 -14.46
N TYR A 119 -13.90 0.31 -14.47
CA TYR A 119 -12.71 0.80 -15.20
C TYR A 119 -11.45 0.91 -14.35
N GLY A 120 -11.52 0.60 -13.06
CA GLY A 120 -10.39 0.62 -12.15
C GLY A 120 -10.05 2.02 -11.64
N HIS A 121 -8.86 2.51 -11.92
CA HIS A 121 -8.36 3.81 -11.46
C HIS A 121 -8.47 4.89 -12.54
N GLY A 122 -8.93 6.09 -12.16
CA GLY A 122 -9.02 7.26 -13.03
C GLY A 122 -8.64 8.56 -12.33
N PHE A 123 -8.69 9.67 -13.07
CA PHE A 123 -8.19 10.97 -12.63
C PHE A 123 -9.34 11.96 -12.39
N VAL A 124 -10.34 11.52 -11.64
CA VAL A 124 -11.62 12.24 -11.45
C VAL A 124 -11.46 13.61 -10.76
N ASP A 125 -10.40 13.80 -9.98
CA ASP A 125 -10.12 15.05 -9.28
C ASP A 125 -9.30 16.04 -10.15
N GLN A 126 -8.96 15.64 -11.37
CA GLN A 126 -8.19 16.49 -12.28
C GLN A 126 -9.09 17.26 -13.23
N LYS A 127 -8.59 18.40 -13.72
CA LYS A 127 -9.26 19.18 -14.75
C LYS A 127 -9.54 18.28 -15.97
N ASP A 128 -10.76 18.33 -16.48
CA ASP A 128 -11.23 17.52 -17.61
C ASP A 128 -11.08 16.01 -17.37
N TYR A 129 -10.97 15.56 -16.09
CA TYR A 129 -10.87 14.16 -15.66
C TYR A 129 -9.68 13.40 -16.25
N LYS A 130 -8.57 14.07 -16.53
CA LYS A 130 -7.39 13.46 -17.14
C LYS A 130 -6.09 13.85 -16.45
N ASP A 131 -5.12 12.96 -16.49
CA ASP A 131 -3.77 13.28 -16.08
C ASP A 131 -3.17 14.38 -16.97
N PRO A 132 -2.69 15.50 -16.41
CA PRO A 132 -2.18 16.61 -17.19
C PRO A 132 -0.90 16.29 -17.97
N SER A 133 -0.12 15.28 -17.54
CA SER A 133 1.16 14.93 -18.16
C SER A 133 1.00 13.98 -19.34
N THR A 134 0.12 13.00 -19.23
CA THR A 134 -0.07 11.96 -20.26
C THR A 134 -1.32 12.17 -21.10
N GLY A 135 -2.33 12.87 -20.56
CA GLY A 135 -3.64 13.04 -21.18
C GLY A 135 -4.56 11.83 -21.01
N ALA A 136 -4.16 10.83 -20.22
CA ALA A 136 -4.99 9.65 -19.94
C ALA A 136 -6.17 9.99 -19.01
N TYR A 137 -7.31 9.36 -19.22
CA TYR A 137 -8.48 9.40 -18.31
C TYR A 137 -8.46 8.25 -17.32
N PHE A 138 -7.87 7.12 -17.72
CA PHE A 138 -7.80 5.89 -16.96
C PHE A 138 -6.36 5.39 -16.85
N LEU A 139 -6.00 4.88 -15.71
CA LEU A 139 -4.68 4.27 -15.51
C LEU A 139 -4.44 3.10 -16.47
N SER A 140 -5.50 2.37 -16.84
CA SER A 140 -5.45 1.25 -17.77
C SER A 140 -4.99 1.64 -19.18
N GLU A 141 -5.18 2.88 -19.62
CA GLU A 141 -4.63 3.36 -20.90
C GLU A 141 -3.11 3.31 -20.90
N LEU A 142 -2.48 3.65 -19.79
CA LEU A 142 -1.02 3.66 -19.64
C LEU A 142 -0.45 2.22 -19.56
N TYR A 143 -1.25 1.29 -19.09
CA TYR A 143 -0.92 -0.15 -19.13
C TYR A 143 -1.06 -0.71 -20.54
N GLU A 144 -2.11 -0.34 -21.26
CA GLU A 144 -2.31 -0.72 -22.67
C GLU A 144 -1.18 -0.15 -23.56
N ASN A 145 -0.75 1.10 -23.31
CA ASN A 145 0.39 1.68 -24.01
C ASN A 145 1.71 0.93 -23.77
N ALA A 146 1.88 0.39 -22.55
CA ALA A 146 3.07 -0.39 -22.21
C ALA A 146 3.04 -1.82 -22.80
N LYS A 147 1.87 -2.43 -22.83
CA LYS A 147 1.63 -3.78 -23.34
C LYS A 147 0.28 -3.83 -24.05
N PRO A 148 0.23 -3.65 -25.36
CA PRO A 148 -1.01 -3.77 -26.13
C PRO A 148 -1.71 -5.10 -25.88
N GLY A 149 -3.01 -5.04 -25.61
CA GLY A 149 -3.80 -6.21 -25.23
C GLY A 149 -3.62 -6.64 -23.77
N PHE A 150 -3.23 -5.75 -22.88
CA PHE A 150 -3.06 -6.07 -21.47
C PHE A 150 -4.37 -6.53 -20.82
N GLU A 151 -4.41 -7.75 -20.32
CA GLU A 151 -5.61 -8.37 -19.74
C GLU A 151 -5.71 -8.23 -18.22
N GLY A 152 -4.64 -7.85 -17.53
CA GLY A 152 -4.61 -7.68 -16.08
C GLY A 152 -5.29 -6.41 -15.59
N ARG A 153 -5.31 -6.23 -14.28
CA ARG A 153 -5.80 -5.00 -13.65
C ARG A 153 -4.69 -3.96 -13.60
N ALA A 154 -4.99 -2.73 -14.04
CA ALA A 154 -4.17 -1.57 -13.76
C ALA A 154 -4.30 -1.21 -12.27
N THR A 155 -3.22 -1.33 -11.52
CA THR A 155 -3.18 -1.18 -10.06
C THR A 155 -2.31 -0.01 -9.63
N THR A 156 -2.47 0.45 -8.40
CA THR A 156 -1.56 1.38 -7.75
C THR A 156 -0.75 0.67 -6.65
N PRO A 157 0.52 1.03 -6.42
CA PRO A 157 1.29 2.07 -7.10
C PRO A 157 1.68 1.66 -8.52
N THR A 158 1.81 2.64 -9.39
CA THR A 158 2.41 2.47 -10.72
C THR A 158 3.32 3.64 -11.02
N LEU A 159 4.55 3.36 -11.42
CA LEU A 159 5.46 4.34 -11.99
C LEU A 159 5.25 4.40 -13.49
N VAL A 160 5.06 5.60 -13.99
CA VAL A 160 4.81 5.87 -15.41
C VAL A 160 5.93 6.74 -15.97
N ASP A 161 6.41 6.40 -17.16
CA ASP A 161 7.22 7.26 -17.99
C ASP A 161 6.31 8.26 -18.69
N ILE A 162 6.37 9.53 -18.31
CA ILE A 162 5.47 10.56 -18.84
C ILE A 162 5.84 10.98 -20.27
N LYS A 163 7.10 10.77 -20.72
CA LYS A 163 7.52 11.02 -22.08
C LYS A 163 6.96 9.96 -23.03
N GLU A 164 7.06 8.71 -22.62
CA GLU A 164 6.57 7.54 -23.37
C GLU A 164 5.07 7.27 -23.13
N LYS A 165 4.46 7.94 -22.15
CA LYS A 165 3.04 7.79 -21.74
C LYS A 165 2.65 6.34 -21.49
N LYS A 166 3.48 5.62 -20.76
CA LYS A 166 3.27 4.20 -20.47
C LYS A 166 3.69 3.81 -19.05
N ALA A 167 3.03 2.80 -18.50
CA ALA A 167 3.46 2.17 -17.26
C ALA A 167 4.82 1.48 -17.46
N VAL A 168 5.76 1.71 -16.53
CA VAL A 168 7.11 1.13 -16.61
C VAL A 168 7.46 0.26 -15.41
N ASN A 169 6.87 0.53 -14.25
CA ASN A 169 7.09 -0.29 -13.07
C ASN A 169 5.86 -0.25 -12.16
N ASN A 170 5.32 -1.42 -11.84
CA ASN A 170 4.28 -1.61 -10.83
C ASN A 170 4.70 -2.67 -9.79
N ASP A 171 6.02 -2.87 -9.65
CA ASP A 171 6.58 -3.80 -8.68
C ASP A 171 6.49 -3.23 -7.27
N TYR A 172 5.36 -3.45 -6.62
CA TYR A 172 5.13 -2.99 -5.24
C TYR A 172 6.09 -3.61 -4.21
N HIS A 173 6.87 -4.62 -4.58
CA HIS A 173 7.91 -5.16 -3.71
C HIS A 173 9.17 -4.30 -3.73
N ARG A 174 9.57 -3.78 -4.91
CA ARG A 174 10.89 -3.18 -5.12
C ARG A 174 10.88 -1.72 -5.55
N LEU A 175 9.73 -1.17 -5.93
CA LEU A 175 9.66 0.19 -6.43
C LEU A 175 10.30 1.20 -5.48
N THR A 176 10.08 1.05 -4.17
CA THR A 176 10.70 1.92 -3.16
C THR A 176 12.21 1.77 -3.14
N ASN A 177 12.73 0.53 -3.20
CA ASN A 177 14.16 0.27 -3.20
C ASN A 177 14.85 0.85 -4.46
N TYR A 178 14.17 0.83 -5.62
CA TYR A 178 14.68 1.53 -6.81
C TYR A 178 14.76 3.04 -6.59
N ILE A 179 13.74 3.64 -5.96
CA ILE A 179 13.73 5.07 -5.64
C ILE A 179 14.87 5.40 -4.66
N GLU A 180 15.05 4.61 -3.62
CA GLU A 180 16.06 4.78 -2.58
C GLU A 180 17.48 4.68 -3.10
N VAL A 181 17.73 3.80 -4.05
CA VAL A 181 19.08 3.50 -4.54
C VAL A 181 19.38 4.21 -5.85
N GLN A 182 18.52 4.06 -6.87
CA GLN A 182 18.84 4.54 -8.23
C GLN A 182 18.61 6.03 -8.41
N PHE A 183 17.72 6.63 -7.60
CA PHE A 183 17.52 8.08 -7.59
C PHE A 183 18.39 8.81 -6.57
N ARG A 184 19.30 8.12 -5.89
CA ARG A 184 20.20 8.68 -4.87
C ARG A 184 20.93 9.95 -5.35
N LYS A 185 21.38 9.99 -6.59
CA LYS A 185 22.05 11.13 -7.21
C LYS A 185 21.21 12.41 -7.29
N PHE A 186 19.90 12.32 -7.12
CA PHE A 186 18.98 13.44 -7.18
C PHE A 186 18.41 13.82 -5.81
N GLN A 187 18.71 13.06 -4.75
CA GLN A 187 18.19 13.33 -3.42
C GLN A 187 18.67 14.68 -2.91
N LYS A 188 17.82 15.40 -2.21
CA LYS A 188 18.14 16.64 -1.50
C LYS A 188 18.61 16.40 -0.07
N THR A 189 18.44 15.19 0.42
CA THR A 189 18.85 14.76 1.76
C THR A 189 19.93 13.69 1.65
N ASP A 190 20.69 13.49 2.72
CA ASP A 190 21.65 12.39 2.88
C ASP A 190 21.06 11.19 3.62
N ILE A 191 19.73 11.16 3.78
CA ILE A 191 18.99 10.08 4.44
C ILE A 191 19.15 8.78 3.68
N ASP A 192 19.40 7.69 4.41
CA ASP A 192 19.54 6.34 3.89
C ASP A 192 18.50 5.41 4.53
N LEU A 193 17.43 5.13 3.80
CA LEU A 193 16.36 4.22 4.24
C LEU A 193 16.65 2.75 3.96
N TYR A 194 17.70 2.49 3.15
CA TYR A 194 18.08 1.15 2.73
C TYR A 194 19.59 0.96 2.76
N PRO A 195 20.19 1.08 3.98
CA PRO A 195 21.65 1.11 4.16
C PRO A 195 22.28 -0.19 3.69
N LYS A 196 23.39 -0.07 2.93
CA LYS A 196 24.09 -1.20 2.31
C LYS A 196 24.40 -2.33 3.31
N ALA A 197 24.77 -1.97 4.53
CA ALA A 197 25.14 -2.94 5.57
C ALA A 197 23.96 -3.83 6.01
N TYR A 198 22.72 -3.34 5.89
CA TYR A 198 21.52 -4.03 6.38
C TYR A 198 20.60 -4.52 5.26
N ARG A 199 20.96 -4.34 3.99
CA ARG A 199 20.09 -4.65 2.86
C ARG A 199 19.60 -6.11 2.86
N LYS A 200 20.49 -7.02 3.14
CA LYS A 200 20.15 -8.44 3.19
C LYS A 200 19.09 -8.73 4.25
N GLU A 201 19.30 -8.22 5.45
CA GLU A 201 18.38 -8.40 6.58
C GLU A 201 17.05 -7.68 6.34
N ILE A 202 17.08 -6.48 5.76
CA ILE A 202 15.89 -5.74 5.37
C ILE A 202 15.08 -6.52 4.34
N ASP A 203 15.74 -7.11 3.36
CA ASP A 203 15.10 -7.90 2.31
C ASP A 203 14.45 -9.18 2.85
N GLU A 204 15.19 -9.93 3.65
CA GLU A 204 14.68 -11.13 4.31
C GLU A 204 13.49 -10.79 5.22
N PHE A 205 13.55 -9.67 5.93
CA PHE A 205 12.45 -9.20 6.75
C PHE A 205 11.25 -8.77 5.92
N ASN A 206 11.46 -8.03 4.83
CA ASN A 206 10.41 -7.60 3.92
C ASN A 206 9.73 -8.77 3.21
N ASP A 207 10.49 -9.81 2.84
CA ASP A 207 9.97 -11.03 2.24
C ASP A 207 9.08 -11.82 3.23
N TRP A 208 9.42 -11.79 4.51
CA TRP A 208 8.57 -12.35 5.56
C TRP A 208 7.36 -11.44 5.88
N LEU A 209 7.57 -10.12 5.95
CA LEU A 209 6.54 -9.13 6.29
C LEU A 209 5.41 -9.11 5.26
N PHE A 210 5.74 -9.32 3.98
CA PHE A 210 4.78 -9.24 2.90
C PHE A 210 3.64 -10.25 3.03
N PRO A 211 3.86 -11.58 3.04
CA PRO A 211 2.79 -12.56 3.09
C PRO A 211 2.06 -12.56 4.45
N THR A 212 2.74 -12.20 5.53
CA THR A 212 2.19 -12.27 6.88
C THR A 212 1.36 -11.03 7.23
N ILE A 213 1.90 -9.84 7.00
CA ILE A 213 1.27 -8.58 7.39
C ILE A 213 0.72 -7.81 6.19
N ASN A 214 1.58 -7.43 5.23
CA ASN A 214 1.15 -6.52 4.17
C ASN A 214 0.05 -7.12 3.28
N ASN A 215 0.15 -8.39 2.95
CA ASN A 215 -0.87 -9.14 2.22
C ASN A 215 -1.78 -9.98 3.14
N GLY A 216 -1.46 -10.07 4.43
CA GLY A 216 -2.16 -10.94 5.39
C GLY A 216 -3.65 -10.64 5.48
N HIS A 217 -4.01 -9.37 5.60
CA HIS A 217 -5.41 -8.95 5.63
C HIS A 217 -6.15 -9.31 4.33
N TYR A 218 -5.51 -9.18 3.15
CA TYR A 218 -6.12 -9.58 1.88
C TYR A 218 -6.29 -11.09 1.79
N ARG A 219 -5.33 -11.86 2.32
CA ARG A 219 -5.45 -13.31 2.43
C ARG A 219 -6.66 -13.72 3.27
N MET A 220 -6.91 -13.04 4.39
CA MET A 220 -8.11 -13.27 5.20
C MET A 220 -9.40 -12.83 4.50
N HIS A 221 -9.37 -11.67 3.83
CA HIS A 221 -10.57 -11.04 3.27
C HIS A 221 -11.07 -11.72 1.99
N PHE A 222 -10.15 -12.17 1.13
CA PHE A 222 -10.46 -12.71 -0.19
C PHE A 222 -10.35 -14.22 -0.30
N CYS A 223 -9.94 -14.93 0.74
CA CYS A 223 -9.92 -16.39 0.73
C CYS A 223 -11.35 -16.97 0.59
N LEU A 224 -11.44 -18.16 0.01
CA LEU A 224 -12.68 -18.89 -0.18
C LEU A 224 -12.73 -20.21 0.59
N SER A 225 -11.75 -20.48 1.47
CA SER A 225 -11.79 -21.64 2.32
C SER A 225 -11.48 -21.29 3.77
N TRP A 226 -12.01 -22.09 4.66
CA TRP A 226 -11.75 -21.94 6.08
C TRP A 226 -10.27 -22.17 6.42
N VAL A 227 -9.65 -23.18 5.82
CA VAL A 227 -8.22 -23.49 6.04
C VAL A 227 -7.35 -22.30 5.64
N ALA A 228 -7.63 -21.71 4.48
CA ALA A 228 -6.90 -20.52 4.01
C ALA A 228 -7.09 -19.31 4.92
N TYR A 229 -8.31 -19.15 5.48
CA TYR A 229 -8.56 -18.09 6.45
C TYR A 229 -7.77 -18.29 7.74
N ASP A 230 -7.80 -19.50 8.31
CA ASP A 230 -7.07 -19.83 9.54
C ASP A 230 -5.56 -19.63 9.38
N GLU A 231 -5.00 -20.12 8.27
CA GLU A 231 -3.58 -19.91 7.96
C GLU A 231 -3.24 -18.41 7.94
N ALA A 232 -4.03 -17.61 7.19
CA ALA A 232 -3.80 -16.20 7.07
C ALA A 232 -3.98 -15.43 8.39
N TYR A 233 -4.98 -15.81 9.18
CA TYR A 233 -5.26 -15.23 10.48
C TYR A 233 -4.13 -15.47 11.48
N ASN A 234 -3.69 -16.71 11.59
CA ASN A 234 -2.61 -17.06 12.52
C ASN A 234 -1.28 -16.45 12.08
N ASP A 235 -0.93 -16.54 10.78
CA ASP A 235 0.28 -15.89 10.24
C ASP A 235 0.32 -14.39 10.57
N PHE A 236 -0.82 -13.71 10.46
CA PHE A 236 -0.91 -12.27 10.70
C PHE A 236 -0.71 -11.93 12.17
N PHE A 237 -1.41 -12.59 13.08
CA PHE A 237 -1.33 -12.29 14.51
C PHE A 237 -0.02 -12.78 15.13
N ASP A 238 0.52 -13.92 14.71
CA ASP A 238 1.84 -14.40 15.14
C ASP A 238 2.96 -13.47 14.66
N ALA A 239 2.78 -12.86 13.48
CA ALA A 239 3.72 -11.85 13.00
C ALA A 239 3.62 -10.56 13.82
N LEU A 240 2.43 -10.12 14.19
CA LEU A 240 2.27 -8.97 15.10
C LEU A 240 2.90 -9.23 16.47
N ASP A 241 2.73 -10.41 17.04
CA ASP A 241 3.35 -10.78 18.31
C ASP A 241 4.89 -10.71 18.24
N LYS A 242 5.49 -11.21 17.14
CA LYS A 242 6.95 -11.11 16.88
C LYS A 242 7.43 -9.67 16.68
N ILE A 243 6.62 -8.84 16.02
CA ILE A 243 6.93 -7.41 15.86
C ILE A 243 6.84 -6.68 17.20
N GLU A 244 5.85 -7.00 18.03
CA GLU A 244 5.71 -6.45 19.39
C GLU A 244 6.95 -6.74 20.23
N GLU A 245 7.43 -7.99 20.21
CA GLU A 245 8.66 -8.42 20.90
C GLU A 245 9.90 -7.68 20.34
N ARG A 246 10.04 -7.60 19.01
CA ARG A 246 11.17 -6.90 18.38
C ARG A 246 11.22 -5.42 18.78
N LEU A 247 10.06 -4.78 18.89
CA LEU A 247 9.94 -3.37 19.26
C LEU A 247 10.06 -3.12 20.78
N GLU A 248 10.20 -4.13 21.60
CA GLU A 248 10.43 -3.94 23.04
C GLU A 248 11.74 -3.20 23.32
N THR A 249 12.78 -3.53 22.57
CA THR A 249 14.14 -2.99 22.75
C THR A 249 14.62 -2.10 21.61
N ASN A 250 13.89 -2.02 20.51
CA ASN A 250 14.27 -1.21 19.36
C ASN A 250 13.22 -0.12 19.11
N ARG A 251 13.66 1.11 18.89
CA ARG A 251 12.77 2.22 18.53
C ARG A 251 12.04 1.96 17.22
N PHE A 252 12.78 1.49 16.20
CA PHE A 252 12.29 1.09 14.89
C PHE A 252 12.71 -0.36 14.60
N LEU A 253 12.28 -0.92 13.47
CA LEU A 253 12.47 -2.35 13.17
C LEU A 253 13.94 -2.80 13.13
N PHE A 254 14.86 -1.90 12.76
CA PHE A 254 16.31 -2.18 12.68
C PHE A 254 17.13 -1.33 13.64
N GLY A 255 16.58 -0.94 14.79
CA GLY A 255 17.27 -0.20 15.84
C GLY A 255 16.77 1.24 15.99
N ASP A 256 17.68 2.20 15.92
CA ASP A 256 17.40 3.60 16.24
C ASP A 256 16.86 4.41 15.06
N TYR A 257 17.00 3.91 13.83
CA TYR A 257 16.69 4.66 12.61
C TYR A 257 15.65 3.95 11.75
N ILE A 258 14.85 4.75 11.05
CA ILE A 258 13.81 4.30 10.13
C ILE A 258 14.46 3.71 8.88
N THR A 259 13.92 2.56 8.45
CA THR A 259 14.28 1.88 7.20
C THR A 259 13.06 1.72 6.30
N ASP A 260 13.26 1.24 5.06
CA ASP A 260 12.17 0.85 4.15
C ASP A 260 11.17 -0.11 4.79
N SER A 261 11.63 -1.02 5.66
CA SER A 261 10.76 -1.96 6.38
C SER A 261 9.75 -1.26 7.30
N ASP A 262 10.17 -0.17 7.96
CA ASP A 262 9.29 0.61 8.82
C ASP A 262 8.17 1.27 8.03
N ILE A 263 8.48 1.79 6.84
CA ILE A 263 7.48 2.38 5.95
C ILE A 263 6.50 1.31 5.46
N ARG A 264 7.01 0.11 5.10
CA ARG A 264 6.18 -1.04 4.69
C ARG A 264 5.22 -1.49 5.77
N LEU A 265 5.68 -1.56 7.00
CA LEU A 265 4.86 -1.97 8.13
C LEU A 265 3.83 -0.89 8.47
N TYR A 266 4.26 0.37 8.60
CA TYR A 266 3.43 1.49 9.00
C TYR A 266 2.15 1.62 8.17
N VAL A 267 2.29 1.68 6.85
CA VAL A 267 1.14 1.89 5.95
C VAL A 267 0.08 0.79 6.08
N THR A 268 0.49 -0.43 6.43
CA THR A 268 -0.44 -1.53 6.69
C THR A 268 -1.10 -1.40 8.06
N LEU A 269 -0.33 -1.10 9.11
CA LEU A 269 -0.85 -0.97 10.48
C LEU A 269 -1.87 0.17 10.59
N VAL A 270 -1.61 1.30 9.92
CA VAL A 270 -2.56 2.42 9.83
C VAL A 270 -3.88 1.96 9.22
N ARG A 271 -3.82 1.28 8.08
CA ARG A 271 -5.04 0.81 7.39
C ARG A 271 -5.73 -0.31 8.15
N TRP A 272 -4.97 -1.18 8.81
CA TRP A 272 -5.54 -2.20 9.67
C TRP A 272 -6.39 -1.57 10.78
N GLU A 273 -5.80 -0.67 11.56
CA GLU A 273 -6.47 -0.07 12.71
C GLU A 273 -7.65 0.84 12.34
N THR A 274 -7.58 1.50 11.18
CA THR A 274 -8.63 2.44 10.78
C THR A 274 -9.73 1.82 9.92
N SER A 275 -9.49 0.68 9.27
CA SER A 275 -10.40 0.18 8.24
C SER A 275 -10.43 -1.35 8.14
N TYR A 276 -9.29 -2.02 7.94
CA TYR A 276 -9.26 -3.39 7.46
C TYR A 276 -9.78 -4.43 8.45
N TYR A 277 -9.55 -4.25 9.74
CA TYR A 277 -10.00 -5.23 10.74
C TYR A 277 -11.51 -5.44 10.75
N HIS A 278 -12.29 -4.47 10.31
CA HIS A 278 -13.74 -4.58 10.21
C HIS A 278 -14.20 -5.60 9.14
N ASN A 279 -13.34 -5.91 8.19
CA ASN A 279 -13.69 -6.75 7.04
C ASN A 279 -13.29 -8.21 7.20
N VAL A 280 -12.59 -8.57 8.29
CA VAL A 280 -12.03 -9.92 8.47
C VAL A 280 -12.71 -10.73 9.58
N GLY A 281 -13.76 -10.20 10.21
CA GLY A 281 -14.47 -10.86 11.32
C GLY A 281 -13.83 -10.58 12.68
N PRO A 282 -14.08 -11.42 13.70
CA PRO A 282 -13.51 -11.25 15.02
C PRO A 282 -11.99 -11.30 14.99
N ILE A 283 -11.33 -10.30 15.57
CA ILE A 283 -9.88 -10.21 15.64
C ILE A 283 -9.35 -10.65 17.00
N LYS A 284 -8.13 -11.20 17.04
CA LYS A 284 -7.45 -11.63 18.25
C LYS A 284 -7.13 -10.43 19.16
N LYS A 285 -6.64 -9.32 18.56
CA LYS A 285 -6.13 -8.17 19.28
C LYS A 285 -6.08 -6.93 18.38
N ARG A 286 -6.42 -5.76 18.90
CA ARG A 286 -6.29 -4.47 18.21
C ARG A 286 -4.84 -4.01 18.23
N ILE A 287 -4.44 -3.18 17.24
CA ILE A 287 -3.09 -2.54 17.26
C ILE A 287 -2.90 -1.70 18.51
N THR A 288 -3.95 -1.04 18.99
CA THR A 288 -3.94 -0.24 20.20
C THR A 288 -3.68 -1.03 21.48
N GLU A 289 -3.84 -2.36 21.46
CA GLU A 289 -3.58 -3.27 22.58
C GLU A 289 -2.16 -3.83 22.60
N TYR A 290 -1.38 -3.59 21.53
CA TYR A 290 0.04 -3.89 21.45
C TYR A 290 0.83 -2.67 21.93
N LYS A 291 1.43 -2.73 23.09
CA LYS A 291 2.09 -1.59 23.74
C LYS A 291 3.20 -0.98 22.86
N ASN A 292 4.09 -1.83 22.36
CA ASN A 292 5.25 -1.38 21.57
C ASN A 292 4.86 -0.98 20.15
N ILE A 293 4.03 -1.79 19.48
CA ILE A 293 3.51 -1.47 18.14
C ILE A 293 2.71 -0.18 18.18
N TRP A 294 1.84 0.03 19.19
CA TRP A 294 1.06 1.25 19.27
C TRP A 294 1.93 2.49 19.50
N GLY A 295 2.91 2.40 20.39
CA GLY A 295 3.90 3.47 20.57
C GLY A 295 4.68 3.76 19.30
N TYR A 296 5.15 2.72 18.61
CA TYR A 296 5.87 2.81 17.35
C TYR A 296 5.06 3.48 16.24
N VAL A 297 3.81 3.09 16.04
CA VAL A 297 2.92 3.68 15.03
C VAL A 297 2.70 5.17 15.31
N LYS A 298 2.51 5.55 16.59
CA LYS A 298 2.37 6.95 16.99
C LYS A 298 3.66 7.76 16.76
N ASP A 299 4.81 7.15 17.05
CA ASP A 299 6.13 7.79 16.82
C ASP A 299 6.32 8.09 15.34
N LEU A 300 6.05 7.12 14.44
CA LEU A 300 6.09 7.33 13.00
C LEU A 300 5.06 8.36 12.52
N PHE A 301 3.83 8.34 13.03
CA PHE A 301 2.79 9.32 12.68
C PHE A 301 3.19 10.76 13.05
N SER A 302 4.05 10.95 14.03
CA SER A 302 4.57 12.29 14.40
C SER A 302 5.47 12.90 13.34
N ILE A 303 5.97 12.11 12.39
CA ILE A 303 6.86 12.54 11.31
C ILE A 303 6.03 13.12 10.16
N PRO A 304 6.35 14.32 9.65
CA PRO A 304 5.52 15.02 8.67
C PRO A 304 5.18 14.21 7.43
N GLN A 305 6.12 13.45 6.87
CA GLN A 305 5.94 12.67 5.65
C GLN A 305 4.96 11.49 5.88
N PHE A 306 5.05 10.83 7.03
CA PHE A 306 4.12 9.77 7.40
C PHE A 306 2.72 10.35 7.65
N LYS A 307 2.64 11.44 8.40
CA LYS A 307 1.37 12.12 8.69
C LYS A 307 0.67 12.61 7.43
N LYS A 308 1.42 13.18 6.48
CA LYS A 308 0.92 13.68 5.19
C LYS A 308 0.14 12.63 4.40
N TYR A 309 0.58 11.38 4.45
CA TYR A 309 -0.03 10.26 3.71
C TYR A 309 -0.88 9.33 4.59
N THR A 310 -1.29 9.80 5.76
CA THR A 310 -2.26 9.11 6.63
C THR A 310 -3.62 9.76 6.52
N PHE A 311 -4.55 9.11 5.83
CA PHE A 311 -5.86 9.67 5.47
C PHE A 311 -6.97 9.09 6.34
N PHE A 312 -7.29 9.73 7.46
CA PHE A 312 -8.37 9.29 8.35
C PHE A 312 -9.78 9.55 7.80
N GLU A 313 -9.94 10.46 6.83
CA GLU A 313 -11.22 10.66 6.15
C GLU A 313 -11.57 9.49 5.23
N PHE A 314 -10.59 8.80 4.68
CA PHE A 314 -10.84 7.69 3.76
C PHE A 314 -11.61 6.55 4.42
N PRO A 315 -11.23 6.03 5.60
CA PRO A 315 -12.02 5.06 6.34
C PRO A 315 -13.46 5.53 6.60
N LYS A 316 -13.62 6.80 6.96
CA LYS A 316 -14.96 7.39 7.18
C LYS A 316 -15.83 7.35 5.94
N ASN A 317 -15.26 7.50 4.76
CA ASN A 317 -15.98 7.44 3.48
C ASN A 317 -16.23 6.01 3.00
N GLU A 318 -15.36 5.04 3.33
CA GLU A 318 -15.56 3.62 2.98
C GLU A 318 -16.85 3.05 3.57
N PHE A 319 -17.31 3.59 4.70
CA PHE A 319 -18.53 3.15 5.35
C PHE A 319 -19.81 3.79 4.78
N LYS A 320 -19.69 4.71 3.81
CA LYS A 320 -20.85 5.35 3.14
C LYS A 320 -21.56 4.46 2.14
N GLY A 321 -21.02 3.32 1.81
CA GLY A 321 -21.61 2.44 0.82
C GLY A 321 -22.66 1.50 1.38
N ASN A 322 -23.45 0.90 0.47
CA ASN A 322 -24.49 -0.11 0.71
C ASN A 322 -23.93 -1.45 1.26
N ARG A 323 -23.02 -1.42 2.20
CA ARG A 323 -22.48 -2.65 2.80
C ARG A 323 -23.35 -3.11 3.97
N GLY A 324 -24.61 -3.39 3.69
CA GLY A 324 -25.51 -4.02 4.62
C GLY A 324 -25.86 -3.16 5.83
N PHE A 325 -26.32 -3.81 6.89
CA PHE A 325 -26.83 -3.19 8.10
C PHE A 325 -25.87 -2.24 8.81
N SER A 326 -24.57 -2.47 8.70
CA SER A 326 -23.55 -1.69 9.42
C SER A 326 -23.16 -0.37 8.74
N GLY A 327 -23.46 -0.17 7.45
CA GLY A 327 -22.91 0.94 6.66
C GLY A 327 -23.19 2.33 7.26
N SER A 328 -24.45 2.68 7.47
CA SER A 328 -24.82 4.01 7.95
C SER A 328 -24.44 4.26 9.43
N PHE A 329 -24.47 3.23 10.26
CA PHE A 329 -24.08 3.34 11.67
C PHE A 329 -22.56 3.41 11.82
N SER A 330 -21.83 2.64 11.04
CA SER A 330 -20.36 2.66 11.06
C SER A 330 -19.80 4.01 10.64
N GLU A 331 -20.37 4.65 9.62
CA GLU A 331 -20.00 6.00 9.22
C GLU A 331 -20.15 7.00 10.36
N ARG A 332 -21.30 6.96 11.05
CA ARG A 332 -21.57 7.86 12.18
C ARG A 332 -20.55 7.67 13.31
N ILE A 333 -20.20 6.44 13.63
CA ILE A 333 -19.21 6.15 14.66
C ILE A 333 -17.81 6.56 14.19
N ALA A 334 -17.40 6.16 12.98
CA ALA A 334 -16.09 6.49 12.43
C ALA A 334 -15.88 8.01 12.35
N SER A 335 -16.91 8.79 12.03
CA SER A 335 -16.83 10.26 11.99
C SER A 335 -16.58 10.90 13.37
N GLN A 336 -16.87 10.18 14.44
CA GLN A 336 -16.69 10.66 15.83
C GLN A 336 -15.36 10.24 16.46
N VAL A 337 -14.61 9.33 15.82
CA VAL A 337 -13.30 8.89 16.32
C VAL A 337 -12.28 10.02 16.15
N PRO A 338 -11.67 10.53 17.22
CA PRO A 338 -10.67 11.58 17.14
C PRO A 338 -9.29 11.00 16.79
N TYR A 339 -9.14 10.46 15.59
CA TYR A 339 -7.93 9.75 15.17
C TYR A 339 -6.65 10.56 15.37
N GLU A 340 -6.65 11.84 15.01
CA GLU A 340 -5.44 12.67 15.15
C GLU A 340 -5.02 12.83 16.63
N GLU A 341 -5.96 12.87 17.56
CA GLU A 341 -5.66 12.93 18.98
C GLU A 341 -5.16 11.58 19.52
N LEU A 342 -5.80 10.49 19.10
CA LEU A 342 -5.43 9.14 19.52
C LEU A 342 -4.03 8.74 19.02
N TRP A 343 -3.63 9.26 17.87
CA TRP A 343 -2.36 8.93 17.22
C TRP A 343 -1.20 9.84 17.61
N LYS A 344 -1.41 10.78 18.53
CA LYS A 344 -0.31 11.61 19.03
C LYS A 344 0.74 10.78 19.76
N ALA A 345 2.00 11.00 19.39
CA ALA A 345 3.12 10.39 20.09
C ALA A 345 3.20 10.88 21.54
N ASP A 346 3.51 9.96 22.43
CA ASP A 346 3.71 10.23 23.86
C ASP A 346 5.20 10.39 24.24
N GLY A 347 6.10 10.24 23.27
CA GLY A 347 7.54 10.38 23.44
C GLY A 347 8.24 9.16 24.09
N THR A 348 7.48 8.14 24.48
CA THR A 348 8.05 6.97 25.18
C THR A 348 9.05 6.19 24.33
N ARG A 349 8.85 6.14 23.00
CA ARG A 349 9.74 5.43 22.08
C ARG A 349 11.16 6.05 21.99
N LYS A 350 11.27 7.36 22.19
CA LYS A 350 12.55 8.05 22.23
C LYS A 350 13.45 7.54 23.36
N LEU A 351 12.86 7.09 24.47
CA LEU A 351 13.61 6.68 25.67
C LEU A 351 14.43 5.40 25.49
N ILE A 352 14.13 4.60 24.49
CA ILE A 352 14.85 3.35 24.19
C ILE A 352 15.88 3.51 23.07
N SER A 353 15.96 4.69 22.47
CA SER A 353 16.96 5.00 21.42
C SER A 353 18.26 5.51 22.02
N SER A 354 19.37 5.10 21.45
CA SER A 354 20.69 5.69 21.75
C SER A 354 20.87 7.06 21.08
N ASP A 355 20.04 7.38 20.08
CA ASP A 355 20.00 8.67 19.39
C ASP A 355 18.54 9.20 19.33
N PRO A 356 17.99 9.70 20.46
CA PRO A 356 16.59 10.03 20.58
C PRO A 356 16.11 11.19 19.70
N GLU A 357 17.01 12.08 19.30
CA GLU A 357 16.66 13.27 18.51
C GLU A 357 16.66 13.01 17.00
N ASN A 358 17.35 11.98 16.55
CA ASN A 358 17.39 11.59 15.16
C ASN A 358 16.53 10.33 14.89
N VAL A 359 15.83 10.35 13.78
CA VAL A 359 15.01 9.22 13.33
C VAL A 359 15.52 8.62 12.01
N TYR A 360 16.44 9.27 11.36
CA TYR A 360 17.01 8.85 10.09
C TYR A 360 18.51 8.60 10.20
N LEU A 361 18.98 7.55 9.55
CA LEU A 361 20.39 7.34 9.30
C LEU A 361 20.83 8.29 8.18
N HIS A 362 21.92 9.01 8.43
CA HIS A 362 22.58 9.85 7.46
C HIS A 362 23.85 9.17 6.99
N THR A 363 24.12 9.19 5.68
CA THR A 363 25.33 8.58 5.11
C THR A 363 26.30 9.65 4.65
N ASP A 364 27.58 9.36 4.77
CA ASP A 364 28.67 10.25 4.29
C ASP A 364 28.75 10.31 2.76
N VAL A 365 27.88 9.58 2.07
CA VAL A 365 27.87 9.54 0.61
C VAL A 365 27.17 10.77 0.08
N THR A 366 27.90 11.62 -0.63
CA THR A 366 27.35 12.79 -1.32
C THR A 366 26.31 12.37 -2.35
N PRO A 367 25.14 13.00 -2.38
CA PRO A 367 24.16 12.75 -3.45
C PRO A 367 24.80 12.88 -4.83
N GLY A 368 24.68 11.85 -5.66
CA GLY A 368 25.32 11.77 -6.98
C GLY A 368 26.59 10.93 -7.04
N GLU A 369 27.28 10.70 -5.93
CA GLU A 369 28.45 9.81 -5.87
C GLU A 369 28.07 8.35 -5.56
N TYR A 370 26.87 8.12 -5.04
CA TYR A 370 26.41 6.79 -4.69
C TYR A 370 26.10 5.98 -5.95
N GLN A 371 26.96 5.02 -6.23
CA GLN A 371 26.70 4.00 -7.24
C GLN A 371 26.24 2.72 -6.55
N SER A 372 25.02 2.30 -6.85
CA SER A 372 24.54 1.02 -6.37
C SER A 372 25.33 -0.10 -7.05
N GLU A 373 26.08 -0.86 -6.29
CA GLU A 373 26.69 -2.11 -6.75
C GLU A 373 25.65 -3.23 -6.88
N ILE A 374 24.42 -3.00 -6.41
CA ILE A 374 23.35 -3.98 -6.43
C ILE A 374 22.63 -3.90 -7.77
N SER A 375 22.89 -4.87 -8.60
CA SER A 375 22.04 -5.19 -9.72
C SER A 375 20.77 -5.84 -9.20
N PHE A 376 19.67 -5.08 -9.11
CA PHE A 376 18.36 -5.63 -8.77
C PHE A 376 17.88 -6.70 -9.78
N SER A 377 18.49 -6.76 -10.96
CA SER A 377 18.25 -7.83 -11.91
C SER A 377 18.69 -9.22 -11.42
N LYS A 378 19.54 -9.29 -10.38
CA LYS A 378 19.91 -10.54 -9.71
C LYS A 378 18.97 -10.92 -8.58
N TRP A 379 18.09 -10.05 -8.20
CA TRP A 379 17.02 -10.39 -7.29
C TRP A 379 15.95 -11.17 -8.03
N ASN A 380 16.27 -12.40 -8.33
CA ASN A 380 15.26 -13.40 -8.55
C ASN A 380 14.57 -13.64 -7.20
N LEU A 381 13.70 -12.68 -6.84
CA LEU A 381 12.64 -13.12 -5.94
C LEU A 381 12.01 -14.31 -6.66
N PRO A 382 11.81 -15.44 -6.00
CA PRO A 382 11.05 -16.55 -6.57
C PRO A 382 9.80 -15.99 -7.21
N ALA A 383 9.39 -16.54 -8.34
CA ALA A 383 8.10 -16.22 -8.91
C ALA A 383 7.06 -16.23 -7.80
N TRP A 384 6.04 -15.41 -7.89
CA TRP A 384 5.02 -15.32 -6.82
C TRP A 384 4.47 -16.70 -6.46
N GLU A 385 4.37 -17.60 -7.44
CA GLU A 385 3.96 -18.99 -7.28
C GLU A 385 4.88 -19.77 -6.33
N ASP A 386 6.17 -19.45 -6.30
CA ASP A 386 7.16 -20.11 -5.42
C ASP A 386 7.21 -19.51 -4.02
N ARG A 387 6.54 -18.36 -3.80
CA ARG A 387 6.37 -17.73 -2.48
C ARG A 387 5.11 -18.18 -1.76
N GLN A 388 4.64 -19.36 -2.05
CA GLN A 388 3.51 -19.96 -1.36
C GLN A 388 3.68 -19.79 0.15
N PRO A 389 2.64 -19.40 0.88
CA PRO A 389 2.69 -19.36 2.33
C PRO A 389 3.23 -20.71 2.78
N ARG A 390 4.25 -20.69 3.64
CA ARG A 390 4.79 -21.91 4.22
C ARG A 390 3.61 -22.73 4.70
N ASN A 391 3.60 -24.02 4.39
CA ASN A 391 2.63 -24.96 4.94
C ASN A 391 2.76 -24.93 6.47
N VAL A 392 2.11 -23.96 7.07
CA VAL A 392 1.90 -23.98 8.50
C VAL A 392 0.78 -24.96 8.70
N SER A 393 1.12 -26.17 9.10
CA SER A 393 0.13 -27.14 9.52
C SER A 393 -0.49 -26.63 10.81
N ILE A 394 -1.55 -25.86 10.66
CA ILE A 394 -2.36 -25.45 11.80
C ILE A 394 -3.33 -26.60 12.01
N SER A 395 -3.07 -27.41 13.02
CA SER A 395 -4.09 -28.28 13.56
C SER A 395 -5.08 -27.40 14.32
N VAL A 396 -5.98 -26.77 13.60
CA VAL A 396 -7.12 -26.13 14.24
C VAL A 396 -8.03 -27.24 14.71
N ASP A 397 -8.23 -27.33 16.02
CA ASP A 397 -9.24 -28.20 16.57
C ASP A 397 -10.60 -27.84 15.96
N PRO A 398 -11.22 -28.74 15.16
CA PRO A 398 -12.50 -28.49 14.51
C PRO A 398 -13.61 -28.09 15.47
N SER A 399 -13.49 -28.44 16.76
CA SER A 399 -14.47 -28.11 17.79
C SER A 399 -14.46 -26.62 18.18
N ILE A 400 -13.36 -25.92 17.91
CA ILE A 400 -13.21 -24.48 18.25
C ILE A 400 -13.81 -23.57 17.17
N ASN A 401 -14.24 -24.14 16.04
CA ASN A 401 -14.67 -23.36 14.89
C ASN A 401 -16.10 -23.64 14.41
N PRO A 402 -17.06 -22.88 14.91
CA PRO A 402 -18.48 -23.07 14.59
C PRO A 402 -18.83 -22.78 13.12
N LEU A 403 -17.96 -22.07 12.37
CA LEU A 403 -18.20 -21.71 10.97
C LEU A 403 -17.69 -22.77 9.96
N LYS A 404 -16.88 -23.74 10.39
CA LYS A 404 -16.31 -24.76 9.53
C LYS A 404 -17.39 -25.53 8.75
N GLY A 405 -18.50 -25.86 9.40
CA GLY A 405 -19.63 -26.55 8.77
C GLY A 405 -20.38 -25.71 7.74
N LEU A 406 -20.47 -24.39 7.96
CA LEU A 406 -21.18 -23.48 7.06
C LEU A 406 -20.45 -23.25 5.74
N LEU A 407 -19.12 -23.18 5.79
CA LEU A 407 -18.31 -23.01 4.59
C LEU A 407 -18.18 -24.30 3.80
N LYS A 408 -18.01 -25.45 4.47
CA LYS A 408 -18.00 -26.75 3.84
C LYS A 408 -19.30 -27.00 3.05
N ASN A 409 -20.45 -26.71 3.65
CA ASN A 409 -21.74 -26.84 2.98
C ASN A 409 -21.90 -25.90 1.76
N LYS A 410 -21.21 -24.77 1.72
CA LYS A 410 -21.26 -23.83 0.60
C LYS A 410 -20.49 -24.36 -0.61
N PHE A 411 -19.40 -25.09 -0.39
CA PHE A 411 -18.62 -25.72 -1.45
C PHE A 411 -19.28 -27.02 -1.96
N GLU A 412 -19.77 -27.87 -1.05
CA GLU A 412 -20.46 -29.12 -1.41
C GLU A 412 -21.70 -28.87 -2.27
N LYS A 413 -22.42 -27.74 -2.07
CA LYS A 413 -23.57 -27.36 -2.91
C LYS A 413 -23.21 -26.94 -4.33
N LYS A 414 -21.95 -26.55 -4.60
CA LYS A 414 -21.50 -26.23 -5.96
C LYS A 414 -21.14 -27.47 -6.77
N GLU A 415 -20.67 -28.53 -6.11
CA GLU A 415 -20.35 -29.81 -6.77
C GLU A 415 -21.62 -30.59 -7.18
N ILE A 416 -22.74 -30.41 -6.44
CA ILE A 416 -24.02 -31.11 -6.72
C ILE A 416 -24.84 -30.44 -7.85
N SER A 417 -24.48 -29.23 -8.28
CA SER A 417 -25.24 -28.49 -9.33
C SER A 417 -24.68 -28.69 -10.74
N HIS A 418 -23.81 -29.67 -10.96
CA HIS A 418 -23.22 -30.03 -12.24
C HIS A 418 -23.44 -31.48 -12.68
N GLU A 419 -24.44 -32.18 -12.09
CA GLU A 419 -24.96 -33.43 -12.64
C GLU A 419 -26.27 -33.23 -13.39
#